data_d9b86628f192873eb3a8834e2092d3a8
#
_entry.id   d9b86628f192873eb3a8834e2092d3a8
#
_cell.length_a   1.000
_cell.length_b   1.000
_cell.length_c   1.000
_cell.angle_alpha   90.00
_cell.angle_beta   90.00
_cell.angle_gamma   90.00
#
_symmetry.space_group_name_H-M   'P 1'
#
loop_
_entity.id
_entity.type
_entity.pdbx_description
1 polymer ?
#
loop_
_entity_poly.entity_id
_entity_poly.type
_entity_poly.pdbx_seq_one_letter_code
_entity_poly.pdbx_strand_id
1 'polypeptide(L)'
;MTAVCDLCPHACRLREDETGFCRARTNVGGVIRPTNYGRLTALALDPIEKKPLHHFYPGSYILSVGSYGCNLACPFCQNADIAAADAAIPTENVPPARLAALAQELSAAPHGNLGVAFTYNEPLISYEYIMDCAPLLHAAGLAVVLVTNGTICAEPLARLLPHVDAMNIDLKGWREDFYRRLGGDLMTVRETITHAVRAGVHVEVTTLIIPGMNDSLADMDAEARWLA
;
A
#
# COMPACT_ATOMS: atom_id res chain seq x y z
N MET A 1 12.96 23.51 -11.89
CA MET A 1 11.82 23.97 -11.02
C MET A 1 11.73 23.09 -9.79
N THR A 2 11.21 23.62 -8.66
CA THR A 2 10.94 22.81 -7.47
C THR A 2 9.46 22.44 -7.44
N ALA A 3 9.15 21.16 -7.18
CA ALA A 3 7.79 20.67 -6.97
C ALA A 3 7.62 20.10 -5.56
N VAL A 4 6.39 20.09 -5.05
CA VAL A 4 6.06 19.49 -3.75
C VAL A 4 5.21 18.24 -4.01
N CYS A 5 5.59 17.12 -3.41
CA CYS A 5 4.79 15.91 -3.42
C CYS A 5 3.75 16.00 -2.30
N ASP A 6 2.47 15.92 -2.62
CA ASP A 6 1.32 16.04 -1.72
C ASP A 6 0.68 14.70 -1.35
N LEU A 7 1.29 13.59 -1.77
CA LEU A 7 0.73 12.25 -1.58
C LEU A 7 0.75 11.78 -0.13
N CYS A 8 1.81 12.08 0.61
CA CYS A 8 1.97 11.64 1.99
C CYS A 8 2.56 12.76 2.88
N PRO A 9 2.52 12.61 4.23
CA PRO A 9 2.97 13.65 5.16
C PRO A 9 4.44 14.10 5.02
N HIS A 10 5.28 13.34 4.31
CA HIS A 10 6.65 13.80 4.03
C HIS A 10 6.69 15.10 3.24
N ALA A 11 5.67 15.40 2.45
CA ALA A 11 5.56 16.64 1.67
C ALA A 11 6.89 17.03 0.99
N CYS A 12 7.55 16.04 0.38
CA CYS A 12 8.91 16.19 -0.18
C CYS A 12 8.98 17.36 -1.16
N ARG A 13 9.91 18.29 -0.92
CA ARG A 13 10.22 19.41 -1.82
C ARG A 13 11.38 18.98 -2.72
N LEU A 14 11.07 18.69 -3.98
CA LEU A 14 12.00 18.07 -4.91
C LEU A 14 12.39 19.06 -6.00
N ARG A 15 13.70 19.22 -6.20
CA ARG A 15 14.25 19.91 -7.37
C ARG A 15 14.08 19.03 -8.61
N GLU A 16 14.36 19.56 -9.78
CA GLU A 16 14.37 18.77 -11.02
C GLU A 16 15.24 17.51 -10.86
N ASP A 17 14.70 16.37 -11.32
CA ASP A 17 15.29 15.02 -11.23
C ASP A 17 15.53 14.49 -9.81
N GLU A 18 15.10 15.23 -8.79
CA GLU A 18 15.23 14.76 -7.40
C GLU A 18 14.08 13.81 -7.04
N THR A 19 14.44 12.72 -6.37
CA THR A 19 13.51 11.67 -5.92
C THR A 19 13.20 11.85 -4.42
N GLY A 20 11.93 11.63 -4.05
CA GLY A 20 11.46 11.77 -2.69
C GLY A 20 11.92 10.64 -1.76
N PHE A 21 11.61 10.78 -0.47
CA PHE A 21 11.94 9.82 0.58
C PHE A 21 11.56 8.37 0.22
N CYS A 22 10.42 8.18 -0.43
CA CYS A 22 9.91 6.86 -0.83
C CYS A 22 10.70 6.19 -1.98
N ARG A 23 11.67 6.85 -2.59
CA ARG A 23 12.52 6.38 -3.70
C ARG A 23 11.79 6.04 -5.01
N ALA A 24 10.51 6.40 -5.11
CA ALA A 24 9.65 6.04 -6.24
C ALA A 24 8.88 7.23 -6.82
N ARG A 25 9.09 8.44 -6.33
CA ARG A 25 8.41 9.64 -6.84
C ARG A 25 9.42 10.74 -7.09
N THR A 26 9.51 11.19 -8.34
CA THR A 26 10.55 12.11 -8.82
C THR A 26 9.90 13.35 -9.44
N ASN A 27 10.53 14.50 -9.27
CA ASN A 27 10.14 15.70 -10.00
C ASN A 27 10.69 15.67 -11.43
N VAL A 28 9.80 15.66 -12.40
CA VAL A 28 10.14 15.70 -13.84
C VAL A 28 9.41 16.87 -14.49
N GLY A 29 10.13 17.87 -14.91
CA GLY A 29 9.56 19.07 -15.55
C GLY A 29 8.65 19.89 -14.62
N GLY A 30 8.88 19.89 -13.29
CA GLY A 30 8.04 20.58 -12.30
C GLY A 30 6.80 19.78 -11.85
N VAL A 31 6.67 18.52 -12.28
CA VAL A 31 5.56 17.62 -11.92
C VAL A 31 6.10 16.39 -11.21
N ILE A 32 5.48 16.02 -10.09
CA ILE A 32 5.82 14.78 -9.38
C ILE A 32 5.25 13.59 -10.14
N ARG A 33 6.12 12.65 -10.52
CA ARG A 33 5.75 11.43 -11.25
C ARG A 33 6.20 10.17 -10.51
N PRO A 34 5.38 9.11 -10.50
CA PRO A 34 5.78 7.81 -9.98
C PRO A 34 6.76 7.13 -10.96
N THR A 35 7.98 6.85 -10.52
CA THR A 35 8.99 6.12 -11.31
C THR A 35 8.76 4.62 -11.29
N ASN A 36 7.90 4.15 -10.39
CA ASN A 36 7.51 2.75 -10.24
C ASN A 36 6.17 2.42 -10.94
N TYR A 37 5.60 3.33 -11.72
CA TYR A 37 4.35 3.10 -12.44
C TYR A 37 4.44 1.90 -13.39
N GLY A 38 3.63 0.86 -13.14
CA GLY A 38 3.61 -0.38 -13.92
C GLY A 38 4.88 -1.22 -13.81
N ARG A 39 5.82 -0.87 -12.95
CA ARG A 39 7.09 -1.58 -12.75
C ARG A 39 6.98 -2.54 -11.58
N LEU A 40 6.75 -3.81 -11.86
CA LEU A 40 6.52 -4.83 -10.84
C LEU A 40 7.78 -5.63 -10.54
N THR A 41 8.06 -5.84 -9.25
CA THR A 41 9.13 -6.69 -8.73
C THR A 41 8.64 -8.09 -8.40
N ALA A 42 7.32 -8.25 -8.22
CA ALA A 42 6.69 -9.52 -7.84
C ALA A 42 5.30 -9.64 -8.41
N LEU A 43 4.97 -10.87 -8.84
CA LEU A 43 3.66 -11.33 -9.28
C LEU A 43 3.46 -12.74 -8.74
N ALA A 44 2.42 -12.98 -7.94
CA ALA A 44 2.11 -14.29 -7.38
C ALA A 44 0.61 -14.45 -7.14
N LEU A 45 0.06 -15.63 -7.42
CA LEU A 45 -1.29 -15.99 -6.98
C LEU A 45 -1.20 -16.57 -5.57
N ASP A 46 -1.70 -15.84 -4.59
CA ASP A 46 -1.61 -16.16 -3.17
C ASP A 46 -3.00 -16.41 -2.54
N PRO A 47 -3.11 -17.24 -1.49
CA PRO A 47 -4.28 -17.21 -0.62
C PRO A 47 -4.51 -15.80 -0.04
N ILE A 48 -5.79 -15.40 0.09
CA ILE A 48 -6.17 -14.08 0.60
C ILE A 48 -5.66 -13.85 2.03
N GLU A 49 -5.52 -14.90 2.83
CA GLU A 49 -5.01 -14.85 4.20
C GLU A 49 -3.54 -14.43 4.27
N LYS A 50 -2.76 -14.59 3.18
CA LYS A 50 -1.41 -14.02 3.08
C LYS A 50 -1.40 -12.49 2.91
N LYS A 51 -2.57 -11.89 2.69
CA LYS A 51 -2.76 -10.43 2.67
C LYS A 51 -3.29 -9.91 4.00
N PRO A 52 -3.06 -10.62 5.09
CA PRO A 52 -3.74 -10.74 6.37
C PRO A 52 -5.21 -10.28 6.36
N LEU A 53 -5.97 -10.80 5.39
CA LEU A 53 -7.42 -10.60 5.27
C LEU A 53 -8.10 -11.94 5.57
N HIS A 54 -8.61 -12.07 6.79
CA HIS A 54 -9.22 -13.30 7.30
C HIS A 54 -10.74 -13.32 7.17
N HIS A 55 -11.35 -12.15 6.98
CA HIS A 55 -12.80 -11.97 6.89
C HIS A 55 -13.27 -11.47 5.52
N PHE A 56 -12.35 -11.23 4.58
CA PHE A 56 -12.63 -10.84 3.21
C PHE A 56 -12.49 -12.05 2.27
N TYR A 57 -13.61 -12.69 1.92
CA TYR A 57 -13.67 -13.90 1.07
C TYR A 57 -12.70 -15.02 1.50
N PRO A 58 -12.79 -15.54 2.73
CA PRO A 58 -11.87 -16.56 3.26
C PRO A 58 -11.74 -17.77 2.35
N GLY A 59 -10.50 -18.27 2.19
CA GLY A 59 -10.19 -19.42 1.34
C GLY A 59 -10.06 -19.11 -0.15
N SER A 60 -10.24 -17.84 -0.57
CA SER A 60 -10.02 -17.44 -1.97
C SER A 60 -8.55 -17.17 -2.28
N TYR A 61 -8.23 -17.12 -3.58
CA TYR A 61 -6.93 -16.71 -4.09
C TYR A 61 -7.01 -15.31 -4.69
N ILE A 62 -5.89 -14.58 -4.62
CA ILE A 62 -5.79 -13.22 -5.17
C ILE A 62 -4.43 -13.02 -5.84
N LEU A 63 -4.41 -12.38 -7.01
CA LEU A 63 -3.18 -11.99 -7.69
C LEU A 63 -2.50 -10.87 -6.90
N SER A 64 -1.36 -11.21 -6.29
CA SER A 64 -0.54 -10.29 -5.51
C SER A 64 0.52 -9.64 -6.36
N VAL A 65 0.60 -8.31 -6.34
CA VAL A 65 1.57 -7.55 -7.11
C VAL A 65 2.36 -6.62 -6.21
N GLY A 66 3.66 -6.55 -6.44
CA GLY A 66 4.57 -5.66 -5.75
C GLY A 66 5.41 -4.84 -6.70
N SER A 67 5.83 -3.68 -6.23
CA SER A 67 6.74 -2.79 -6.92
C SER A 67 7.95 -2.50 -6.02
N TYR A 68 8.51 -1.31 -6.05
CA TYR A 68 9.62 -0.91 -5.19
C TYR A 68 9.33 0.42 -4.49
N GLY A 69 10.11 0.66 -3.43
CA GLY A 69 10.01 1.87 -2.61
C GLY A 69 8.97 1.79 -1.49
N CYS A 70 9.13 2.63 -0.50
CA CYS A 70 8.23 2.76 0.66
C CYS A 70 8.40 4.15 1.30
N ASN A 71 7.32 4.71 1.83
CA ASN A 71 7.34 5.97 2.56
C ASN A 71 7.55 5.80 4.08
N LEU A 72 7.93 4.58 4.52
CA LEU A 72 8.48 4.30 5.85
C LEU A 72 9.88 3.69 5.74
N ALA A 73 10.63 3.69 6.86
CA ALA A 73 11.98 3.12 7.00
C ALA A 73 12.05 2.15 8.19
N CYS A 74 11.16 1.14 8.18
CA CYS A 74 11.07 0.15 9.25
C CYS A 74 12.31 -0.74 9.28
N PRO A 75 13.09 -0.82 10.40
CA PRO A 75 14.29 -1.65 10.48
C PRO A 75 13.98 -3.16 10.48
N PHE A 76 12.74 -3.53 10.70
CA PHE A 76 12.21 -4.90 10.72
C PHE A 76 11.42 -5.27 9.46
N CYS A 77 11.58 -4.52 8.36
CA CYS A 77 10.83 -4.77 7.15
C CYS A 77 11.19 -6.14 6.56
N GLN A 78 10.18 -7.01 6.41
CA GLN A 78 10.35 -8.33 5.80
C GLN A 78 10.79 -8.23 4.32
N ASN A 79 10.32 -7.20 3.64
CA ASN A 79 10.56 -6.95 2.21
C ASN A 79 11.56 -5.78 2.00
N ALA A 80 12.57 -5.67 2.87
CA ALA A 80 13.52 -4.55 2.83
C ALA A 80 14.18 -4.37 1.47
N ASP A 81 14.48 -5.47 0.78
CA ASP A 81 15.16 -5.47 -0.52
C ASP A 81 14.39 -4.69 -1.60
N ILE A 82 13.05 -4.74 -1.58
CA ILE A 82 12.21 -3.99 -2.52
C ILE A 82 11.70 -2.68 -1.92
N ALA A 83 11.39 -2.65 -0.62
CA ALA A 83 10.89 -1.45 0.05
C ALA A 83 11.95 -0.34 0.14
N ALA A 84 13.25 -0.71 0.26
CA ALA A 84 14.36 0.23 0.26
C ALA A 84 14.99 0.44 -1.13
N ALA A 85 14.51 -0.23 -2.16
CA ALA A 85 14.99 -0.10 -3.53
C ALA A 85 14.52 1.19 -4.22
N ASP A 86 15.18 1.50 -5.32
CA ASP A 86 14.87 2.59 -6.23
C ASP A 86 14.66 2.08 -7.68
N ALA A 87 14.65 2.97 -8.64
CA ALA A 87 14.41 2.66 -10.04
C ALA A 87 15.47 1.77 -10.71
N ALA A 88 16.58 1.46 -10.05
CA ALA A 88 17.63 0.56 -10.59
C ALA A 88 17.29 -0.92 -10.37
N ILE A 89 16.34 -1.26 -9.48
CA ILE A 89 15.93 -2.65 -9.23
C ILE A 89 15.34 -3.28 -10.50
N PRO A 90 15.64 -4.55 -10.80
CA PRO A 90 15.00 -5.28 -11.90
C PRO A 90 13.47 -5.36 -11.72
N THR A 91 12.75 -5.03 -12.78
CA THR A 91 11.27 -5.02 -12.77
C THR A 91 10.73 -5.49 -14.11
N GLU A 92 9.56 -6.09 -14.10
CA GLU A 92 8.73 -6.28 -15.29
C GLU A 92 7.81 -5.08 -15.50
N ASN A 93 7.70 -4.61 -16.74
CA ASN A 93 6.75 -3.54 -17.08
C ASN A 93 5.37 -4.14 -17.41
N VAL A 94 4.41 -3.90 -16.54
CA VAL A 94 3.04 -4.42 -16.65
C VAL A 94 2.05 -3.24 -16.70
N PRO A 95 1.62 -2.80 -17.89
CA PRO A 95 0.61 -1.75 -18.00
C PRO A 95 -0.73 -2.16 -17.36
N PRO A 96 -1.59 -1.21 -16.94
CA PRO A 96 -2.88 -1.49 -16.29
C PRO A 96 -3.75 -2.50 -17.04
N ALA A 97 -3.88 -2.35 -18.36
CA ALA A 97 -4.66 -3.28 -19.20
C ALA A 97 -4.09 -4.71 -19.18
N ARG A 98 -2.76 -4.87 -19.13
CA ARG A 98 -2.13 -6.20 -19.04
C ARG A 98 -2.35 -6.82 -17.69
N LEU A 99 -2.28 -6.02 -16.59
CA LEU A 99 -2.57 -6.51 -15.25
C LEU A 99 -4.02 -7.00 -15.13
N ALA A 100 -4.98 -6.23 -15.64
CA ALA A 100 -6.38 -6.61 -15.62
C ALA A 100 -6.64 -7.89 -16.44
N ALA A 101 -6.03 -8.01 -17.64
CA ALA A 101 -6.13 -9.21 -18.46
C ALA A 101 -5.56 -10.44 -17.76
N LEU A 102 -4.37 -10.33 -17.14
CA LEU A 102 -3.75 -11.41 -16.37
C LEU A 102 -4.64 -11.83 -15.18
N ALA A 103 -5.17 -10.87 -14.45
CA ALA A 103 -6.05 -11.15 -13.31
C ALA A 103 -7.34 -11.87 -13.77
N GLN A 104 -7.89 -11.50 -14.92
CA GLN A 104 -9.06 -12.16 -15.51
C GLN A 104 -8.74 -13.56 -16.04
N GLU A 105 -7.59 -13.76 -16.67
CA GLU A 105 -7.11 -15.09 -17.09
C GLU A 105 -7.02 -16.04 -15.88
N LEU A 106 -6.49 -15.57 -14.75
CA LEU A 106 -6.38 -16.34 -13.51
C LEU A 106 -7.72 -16.64 -12.85
N SER A 107 -8.77 -15.83 -13.09
CA SER A 107 -10.11 -16.11 -12.57
C SER A 107 -10.74 -17.35 -13.21
N ALA A 108 -10.33 -17.69 -14.43
CA ALA A 108 -10.75 -18.92 -15.12
C ALA A 108 -9.91 -20.16 -14.71
N ALA A 109 -8.84 -19.98 -13.91
CA ALA A 109 -8.01 -21.08 -13.43
C ALA A 109 -8.75 -21.91 -12.34
N PRO A 110 -8.33 -23.17 -12.06
CA PRO A 110 -9.01 -24.04 -11.08
C PRO A 110 -9.18 -23.47 -9.69
N HIS A 111 -8.24 -22.65 -9.22
CA HIS A 111 -8.31 -21.99 -7.91
C HIS A 111 -9.11 -20.67 -7.95
N GLY A 112 -9.39 -20.16 -9.15
CA GLY A 112 -9.96 -18.83 -9.32
C GLY A 112 -9.00 -17.70 -8.94
N ASN A 113 -9.49 -16.47 -9.08
CA ASN A 113 -8.80 -15.26 -8.63
C ASN A 113 -9.84 -14.22 -8.25
N LEU A 114 -9.81 -13.76 -7.01
CA LEU A 114 -10.73 -12.75 -6.49
C LEU A 114 -10.49 -11.36 -7.12
N GLY A 115 -9.24 -11.04 -7.43
CA GLY A 115 -8.86 -9.72 -7.90
C GLY A 115 -7.36 -9.48 -7.83
N VAL A 116 -6.97 -8.23 -7.56
CA VAL A 116 -5.56 -7.84 -7.42
C VAL A 116 -5.31 -7.24 -6.04
N ALA A 117 -4.31 -7.77 -5.34
CA ALA A 117 -3.77 -7.21 -4.12
C ALA A 117 -2.45 -6.47 -4.43
N PHE A 118 -2.44 -5.16 -4.26
CA PHE A 118 -1.23 -4.34 -4.31
C PHE A 118 -0.56 -4.43 -2.93
N THR A 119 0.66 -5.00 -2.89
CA THR A 119 1.30 -5.44 -1.65
C THR A 119 2.83 -5.51 -1.77
N TYR A 120 3.51 -6.15 -0.83
CA TYR A 120 4.95 -6.41 -0.71
C TYR A 120 5.80 -5.17 -0.39
N ASN A 121 5.73 -4.09 -1.18
CA ASN A 121 6.21 -2.76 -0.83
C ASN A 121 5.05 -1.87 -0.34
N GLU A 122 5.22 -0.55 -0.29
CA GLU A 122 4.09 0.35 0.01
C GLU A 122 3.31 0.68 -1.28
N PRO A 123 2.08 0.18 -1.45
CA PRO A 123 1.31 0.41 -2.67
C PRO A 123 0.85 1.86 -2.85
N LEU A 124 0.59 2.61 -1.78
CA LEU A 124 0.08 3.98 -1.88
C LEU A 124 1.04 4.93 -2.61
N ILE A 125 2.36 4.65 -2.62
CA ILE A 125 3.29 5.47 -3.41
C ILE A 125 3.17 5.24 -4.93
N SER A 126 2.52 4.14 -5.35
CA SER A 126 2.15 3.83 -6.74
C SER A 126 0.72 4.28 -7.07
N TYR A 127 0.27 5.32 -6.42
CA TYR A 127 -1.11 5.83 -6.41
C TYR A 127 -1.75 5.87 -7.80
N GLU A 128 -1.07 6.49 -8.77
CA GLU A 128 -1.59 6.67 -10.13
C GLU A 128 -1.78 5.33 -10.85
N TYR A 129 -0.88 4.37 -10.61
CA TYR A 129 -1.00 3.03 -11.19
C TYR A 129 -2.22 2.28 -10.63
N ILE A 130 -2.49 2.37 -9.34
CA ILE A 130 -3.69 1.79 -8.71
C ILE A 130 -4.95 2.44 -9.29
N MET A 131 -4.97 3.78 -9.38
CA MET A 131 -6.10 4.53 -9.92
C MET A 131 -6.43 4.16 -11.37
N ASP A 132 -5.42 3.86 -12.19
CA ASP A 132 -5.60 3.44 -13.57
C ASP A 132 -5.97 1.94 -13.70
N CYS A 133 -5.52 1.08 -12.76
CA CYS A 133 -5.87 -0.34 -12.74
C CYS A 133 -7.29 -0.58 -12.23
N ALA A 134 -7.73 0.11 -11.19
CA ALA A 134 -8.95 -0.18 -10.47
C ALA A 134 -10.23 -0.17 -11.36
N PRO A 135 -10.46 0.81 -12.24
CA PRO A 135 -11.62 0.78 -13.13
C PRO A 135 -11.64 -0.42 -14.06
N LEU A 136 -10.46 -0.87 -14.53
CA LEU A 136 -10.33 -2.03 -15.41
C LEU A 136 -10.61 -3.34 -14.66
N LEU A 137 -10.15 -3.44 -13.42
CA LEU A 137 -10.41 -4.58 -12.56
C LEU A 137 -11.90 -4.68 -12.21
N HIS A 138 -12.51 -3.58 -11.77
CA HIS A 138 -13.94 -3.53 -11.45
C HIS A 138 -14.81 -3.84 -12.68
N ALA A 139 -14.44 -3.35 -13.86
CA ALA A 139 -15.15 -3.69 -15.11
C ALA A 139 -15.10 -5.20 -15.44
N ALA A 140 -14.07 -5.90 -14.95
CA ALA A 140 -13.93 -7.35 -15.05
C ALA A 140 -14.57 -8.13 -13.86
N GLY A 141 -15.21 -7.44 -12.91
CA GLY A 141 -15.79 -8.04 -11.70
C GLY A 141 -14.74 -8.49 -10.68
N LEU A 142 -13.54 -7.88 -10.70
CA LEU A 142 -12.40 -8.23 -9.87
C LEU A 142 -12.19 -7.21 -8.76
N ALA A 143 -11.89 -7.69 -7.55
CA ALA A 143 -11.64 -6.84 -6.39
C ALA A 143 -10.27 -6.14 -6.44
N VAL A 144 -10.21 -4.95 -5.85
CA VAL A 144 -9.00 -4.17 -5.62
C VAL A 144 -8.68 -4.17 -4.13
N VAL A 145 -7.55 -4.74 -3.78
CA VAL A 145 -7.10 -4.92 -2.38
C VAL A 145 -5.78 -4.22 -2.16
N LEU A 146 -5.64 -3.54 -1.02
CA LEU A 146 -4.37 -2.92 -0.61
C LEU A 146 -3.85 -3.56 0.69
N VAL A 147 -2.57 -3.89 0.72
CA VAL A 147 -1.84 -4.20 1.95
C VAL A 147 -0.84 -3.07 2.18
N THR A 148 -1.12 -2.19 3.12
CA THR A 148 -0.49 -0.87 3.20
C THR A 148 -0.14 -0.48 4.63
N ASN A 149 0.84 0.41 4.78
CA ASN A 149 1.16 1.05 6.06
C ASN A 149 0.21 2.24 6.39
N GLY A 150 -0.72 2.57 5.50
CA GLY A 150 -1.72 3.61 5.71
C GLY A 150 -1.20 5.06 5.71
N THR A 151 0.07 5.30 5.35
CA THR A 151 0.66 6.65 5.36
C THR A 151 0.35 7.41 4.08
N ILE A 152 -0.78 8.09 4.04
CA ILE A 152 -1.26 8.89 2.89
C ILE A 152 -1.98 10.15 3.39
N CYS A 153 -1.93 11.25 2.64
CA CYS A 153 -2.69 12.47 2.94
C CYS A 153 -4.19 12.27 2.68
N ALA A 154 -5.02 13.04 3.39
CA ALA A 154 -6.48 12.89 3.36
C ALA A 154 -7.09 13.08 1.96
N GLU A 155 -6.58 14.04 1.17
CA GLU A 155 -7.15 14.35 -0.14
C GLU A 155 -6.90 13.24 -1.17
N PRO A 156 -5.67 12.72 -1.40
CA PRO A 156 -5.48 11.56 -2.26
C PRO A 156 -6.18 10.31 -1.73
N LEU A 157 -6.25 10.10 -0.40
CA LEU A 157 -7.00 9.01 0.19
C LEU A 157 -8.48 9.07 -0.19
N ALA A 158 -9.13 10.23 -0.03
CA ALA A 158 -10.55 10.39 -0.35
C ALA A 158 -10.88 10.07 -1.81
N ARG A 159 -9.95 10.35 -2.74
CA ARG A 159 -10.10 9.98 -4.16
C ARG A 159 -9.86 8.50 -4.42
N LEU A 160 -9.01 7.85 -3.63
CA LEU A 160 -8.65 6.44 -3.78
C LEU A 160 -9.74 5.50 -3.27
N LEU A 161 -10.34 5.80 -2.11
CA LEU A 161 -11.27 4.91 -1.40
C LEU A 161 -12.44 4.38 -2.25
N PRO A 162 -13.06 5.17 -3.16
CA PRO A 162 -14.11 4.65 -4.04
C PRO A 162 -13.66 3.53 -5.01
N HIS A 163 -12.36 3.32 -5.12
CA HIS A 163 -11.73 2.34 -6.01
C HIS A 163 -11.14 1.13 -5.29
N VAL A 164 -11.37 1.00 -3.98
CA VAL A 164 -10.76 -0.05 -3.14
C VAL A 164 -11.85 -0.83 -2.42
N ASP A 165 -11.82 -2.16 -2.54
CA ASP A 165 -12.79 -3.05 -1.92
C ASP A 165 -12.37 -3.48 -0.51
N ALA A 166 -11.06 -3.74 -0.31
CA ALA A 166 -10.53 -4.11 1.00
C ALA A 166 -9.11 -3.57 1.23
N MET A 167 -8.81 -3.31 2.49
CA MET A 167 -7.48 -2.92 2.95
C MET A 167 -7.08 -3.75 4.16
N ASN A 168 -5.87 -4.33 4.11
CA ASN A 168 -5.16 -4.63 5.34
C ASN A 168 -4.23 -3.45 5.65
N ILE A 169 -4.39 -2.83 6.81
CA ILE A 169 -3.59 -1.67 7.21
C ILE A 169 -2.67 -2.07 8.35
N ASP A 170 -1.38 -1.95 8.10
CA ASP A 170 -0.33 -2.18 9.10
C ASP A 170 -0.27 -1.02 10.09
N LEU A 171 -0.91 -1.15 11.23
CA LEU A 171 -0.73 -0.24 12.37
C LEU A 171 0.53 -0.66 13.14
N LYS A 172 1.65 0.02 12.91
CA LYS A 172 2.98 -0.43 13.37
C LYS A 172 3.18 -0.38 14.90
N GLY A 173 2.28 0.28 15.62
CA GLY A 173 2.25 0.40 17.07
C GLY A 173 1.45 1.62 17.51
N TRP A 174 1.33 1.83 18.83
CA TRP A 174 0.42 2.82 19.43
C TRP A 174 1.11 4.07 19.99
N ARG A 175 2.38 4.34 19.57
CA ARG A 175 3.16 5.46 20.09
C ARG A 175 3.71 6.34 18.97
N GLU A 176 3.56 7.66 19.14
CA GLU A 176 4.08 8.68 18.22
C GLU A 176 5.61 8.63 18.07
N ASP A 177 6.33 8.43 19.19
CA ASP A 177 7.79 8.35 19.15
C ASP A 177 8.29 7.12 18.40
N PHE A 178 7.53 6.02 18.44
CA PHE A 178 7.82 4.84 17.64
C PHE A 178 7.61 5.12 16.15
N TYR A 179 6.47 5.71 15.79
CA TYR A 179 6.18 6.08 14.40
C TYR A 179 7.20 7.06 13.82
N ARG A 180 7.62 8.08 14.59
CA ARG A 180 8.67 9.01 14.16
C ARG A 180 9.99 8.32 13.84
N ARG A 181 10.37 7.27 14.59
CA ARG A 181 11.56 6.45 14.28
C ARG A 181 11.44 5.67 12.98
N LEU A 182 10.21 5.32 12.58
CA LEU A 182 9.94 4.66 11.30
C LEU A 182 9.83 5.67 10.13
N GLY A 183 9.91 6.96 10.40
CA GLY A 183 9.68 8.02 9.41
C GLY A 183 8.20 8.26 9.11
N GLY A 184 7.30 7.86 10.00
CA GLY A 184 5.85 7.99 9.84
C GLY A 184 5.19 8.84 10.93
N ASP A 185 3.86 8.84 10.90
CA ASP A 185 2.98 9.56 11.83
C ASP A 185 1.78 8.68 12.20
N LEU A 186 1.57 8.43 13.49
CA LEU A 186 0.49 7.59 13.98
C LEU A 186 -0.89 8.16 13.67
N MET A 187 -1.05 9.48 13.80
CA MET A 187 -2.34 10.13 13.55
C MET A 187 -2.79 9.95 12.10
N THR A 188 -1.90 10.13 11.15
CA THR A 188 -2.17 9.89 9.72
C THR A 188 -2.70 8.48 9.47
N VAL A 189 -2.10 7.45 10.07
CA VAL A 189 -2.53 6.06 9.88
C VAL A 189 -3.89 5.81 10.53
N ARG A 190 -4.13 6.35 11.73
CA ARG A 190 -5.45 6.28 12.40
C ARG A 190 -6.54 6.97 11.59
N GLU A 191 -6.25 8.13 11.02
CA GLU A 191 -7.18 8.84 10.12
C GLU A 191 -7.46 8.01 8.86
N THR A 192 -6.45 7.37 8.27
CA THR A 192 -6.61 6.48 7.12
C THR A 192 -7.55 5.32 7.45
N ILE A 193 -7.34 4.62 8.58
CA ILE A 193 -8.23 3.54 9.04
C ILE A 193 -9.67 4.07 9.19
N THR A 194 -9.83 5.18 9.89
CA THR A 194 -11.14 5.78 10.15
C THR A 194 -11.87 6.17 8.85
N HIS A 195 -11.15 6.79 7.91
CA HIS A 195 -11.73 7.20 6.63
C HIS A 195 -12.09 6.01 5.75
N ALA A 196 -11.25 4.97 5.70
CA ALA A 196 -11.50 3.76 4.94
C ALA A 196 -12.76 3.03 5.44
N VAL A 197 -12.90 2.86 6.76
CA VAL A 197 -14.10 2.26 7.37
C VAL A 197 -15.35 3.09 7.06
N ARG A 198 -15.28 4.41 7.21
CA ARG A 198 -16.43 5.32 6.91
C ARG A 198 -16.83 5.32 5.44
N ALA A 199 -15.87 5.06 4.54
CA ALA A 199 -16.14 4.94 3.11
C ALA A 199 -16.74 3.57 2.72
N GLY A 200 -16.88 2.63 3.67
CA GLY A 200 -17.41 1.29 3.42
C GLY A 200 -16.41 0.29 2.87
N VAL A 201 -15.12 0.61 2.88
CA VAL A 201 -14.06 -0.33 2.53
C VAL A 201 -13.95 -1.40 3.62
N HIS A 202 -13.80 -2.67 3.25
CA HIS A 202 -13.49 -3.71 4.22
C HIS A 202 -12.08 -3.49 4.78
N VAL A 203 -11.96 -3.27 6.09
CA VAL A 203 -10.67 -2.98 6.73
C VAL A 203 -10.34 -4.05 7.77
N GLU A 204 -9.16 -4.64 7.64
CA GLU A 204 -8.53 -5.43 8.70
C GLU A 204 -7.21 -4.75 9.09
N VAL A 205 -6.91 -4.70 10.39
CA VAL A 205 -5.71 -4.05 10.91
C VAL A 205 -4.74 -5.10 11.41
N THR A 206 -3.47 -4.96 11.05
CA THR A 206 -2.40 -5.84 11.52
C THR A 206 -1.37 -5.05 12.32
N THR A 207 -1.03 -5.54 13.52
CA THR A 207 0.09 -5.02 14.32
C THR A 207 1.12 -6.10 14.54
N LEU A 208 2.26 -6.01 13.85
CA LEU A 208 3.39 -6.89 14.09
C LEU A 208 4.05 -6.54 15.42
N ILE A 209 4.01 -7.46 16.37
CA ILE A 209 4.64 -7.27 17.68
C ILE A 209 6.14 -7.55 17.59
N ILE A 210 6.94 -6.56 17.99
CA ILE A 210 8.40 -6.63 17.97
C ILE A 210 8.91 -6.46 19.40
N PRO A 211 9.49 -7.53 19.98
CA PRO A 211 9.98 -7.50 21.36
C PRO A 211 10.93 -6.33 21.64
N GLY A 212 10.66 -5.58 22.70
CA GLY A 212 11.43 -4.41 23.11
C GLY A 212 11.19 -3.14 22.28
N MET A 213 10.27 -3.15 21.33
CA MET A 213 9.98 -1.98 20.48
C MET A 213 8.53 -1.47 20.60
N ASN A 214 7.54 -2.33 20.40
CA ASN A 214 6.11 -2.00 20.44
C ASN A 214 5.29 -3.05 21.22
N ASP A 215 5.90 -3.81 22.11
CA ASP A 215 5.31 -4.92 22.88
C ASP A 215 4.77 -4.50 24.28
N SER A 216 4.55 -3.20 24.49
CA SER A 216 3.93 -2.70 25.73
C SER A 216 2.47 -3.15 25.81
N LEU A 217 2.11 -3.89 26.87
CA LEU A 217 0.73 -4.33 27.10
C LEU A 217 -0.25 -3.15 27.24
N ALA A 218 0.20 -2.04 27.82
CA ALA A 218 -0.62 -0.84 27.94
C ALA A 218 -0.93 -0.20 26.56
N ASP A 219 0.05 -0.19 25.66
CA ASP A 219 -0.13 0.35 24.31
C ASP A 219 -1.04 -0.58 23.48
N MET A 220 -0.86 -1.91 23.62
CA MET A 220 -1.72 -2.89 22.95
C MET A 220 -3.17 -2.81 23.43
N ASP A 221 -3.41 -2.63 24.74
CA ASP A 221 -4.74 -2.44 25.30
C ASP A 221 -5.39 -1.14 24.80
N ALA A 222 -4.62 -0.05 24.72
CA ALA A 222 -5.11 1.21 24.18
C ALA A 222 -5.43 1.14 22.69
N GLU A 223 -4.60 0.45 21.89
CA GLU A 223 -4.84 0.17 20.49
C GLU A 223 -6.10 -0.67 20.29
N ALA A 224 -6.24 -1.78 21.04
CA ALA A 224 -7.40 -2.67 20.96
C ALA A 224 -8.71 -1.94 21.30
N ARG A 225 -8.71 -1.11 22.33
CA ARG A 225 -9.88 -0.29 22.70
C ARG A 225 -10.24 0.74 21.64
N TRP A 226 -9.26 1.25 20.92
CA TRP A 226 -9.53 2.21 19.85
C TRP A 226 -10.08 1.52 18.60
N LEU A 227 -9.67 0.27 18.33
CA LEU A 227 -10.17 -0.52 17.20
C LEU A 227 -11.57 -1.09 17.43
N ALA A 228 -11.98 -1.29 18.69
CA ALA A 228 -13.32 -1.79 19.08
C ALA A 228 -14.41 -0.74 18.94
#